data_143aab529b2b23975fe88b11836a77cc
#
_entry.id   143aab529b2b23975fe88b11836a77cc
#
_cell.length_a   1.000
_cell.length_b   1.000
_cell.length_c   1.000
_cell.angle_alpha   90.00
_cell.angle_beta   90.00
_cell.angle_gamma   90.00
#
_symmetry.space_group_name_H-M   'P 1'
#
loop_
_entity.id
_entity.type
_entity.pdbx_description
1 polymer ?
#
loop_
_entity_poly.entity_id
_entity_poly.type
_entity_poly.pdbx_seq_one_letter_code
_entity_poly.pdbx_strand_id
1 'polypeptide(L)'
;MIAIIPIRSGSKSIPNKNVKLFNKKPLIWWTLNALENSKVDKILVASDSQKYLDLVNSFNFNKTNLYKRTPKCSTDKASSESVLLEVISEFNLKDDIIFVQATSPLTTTKDFNGGIKLYKSYDSILSVVKQQRFLWDSKGTSLNYDYKNRPRRQDWGGYFVENGAFYINSSNNILKYKNRLSGNIGLYEMDEFHYHEIDSIQDWTLLENLQKNI
;
A
#
# COMPACT_ATOMS: atom_id res chain seq x y z
N MET A 1 10.25 13.31 -3.77
CA MET A 1 9.10 12.39 -3.62
C MET A 1 8.80 12.15 -2.15
N ILE A 2 7.53 12.23 -1.76
CA ILE A 2 7.09 12.13 -0.37
C ILE A 2 6.22 10.87 -0.21
N ALA A 3 6.55 10.02 0.78
CA ALA A 3 5.70 8.89 1.14
C ALA A 3 4.60 9.34 2.12
N ILE A 4 3.35 8.92 1.89
CA ILE A 4 2.23 9.14 2.81
C ILE A 4 1.70 7.78 3.26
N ILE A 5 1.67 7.56 4.58
CA ILE A 5 1.21 6.31 5.19
C ILE A 5 0.08 6.64 6.19
N PRO A 6 -1.18 6.38 5.83
CA PRO A 6 -2.26 6.50 6.78
C PRO A 6 -2.30 5.28 7.70
N ILE A 7 -2.37 5.51 9.01
CA ILE A 7 -2.64 4.49 10.01
C ILE A 7 -3.79 4.94 10.91
N ARG A 8 -4.75 4.07 11.17
CA ARG A 8 -5.89 4.38 12.04
C ARG A 8 -5.92 3.45 13.25
N SER A 9 -6.46 3.96 14.37
CA SER A 9 -6.61 3.19 15.61
C SER A 9 -7.79 2.22 15.58
N GLY A 10 -8.85 2.55 14.81
CA GLY A 10 -10.11 1.81 14.76
C GLY A 10 -10.14 0.62 13.79
N SER A 11 -9.11 -0.24 13.79
CA SER A 11 -9.14 -1.45 12.96
C SER A 11 -10.14 -2.46 13.50
N LYS A 12 -11.13 -2.87 12.66
CA LYS A 12 -12.23 -3.76 13.05
C LYS A 12 -11.85 -5.24 13.03
N SER A 13 -11.09 -5.67 12.03
CA SER A 13 -10.73 -7.08 11.85
C SER A 13 -9.64 -7.54 12.84
N ILE A 14 -8.65 -6.69 13.09
CA ILE A 14 -7.56 -6.95 14.04
C ILE A 14 -7.39 -5.71 14.91
N PRO A 15 -7.71 -5.78 16.23
CA PRO A 15 -7.56 -4.64 17.13
C PRO A 15 -6.11 -4.11 17.12
N ASN A 16 -5.98 -2.78 16.99
CA ASN A 16 -4.68 -2.09 16.94
C ASN A 16 -3.73 -2.59 15.83
N LYS A 17 -4.27 -3.09 14.71
CA LYS A 17 -3.54 -3.75 13.62
C LYS A 17 -2.18 -3.10 13.32
N ASN A 18 -2.14 -1.81 13.07
CA ASN A 18 -0.94 -1.11 12.61
C ASN A 18 0.22 -1.07 13.64
N VAL A 19 -0.10 -1.19 14.92
CA VAL A 19 0.88 -1.13 16.02
C VAL A 19 1.04 -2.46 16.77
N LYS A 20 0.25 -3.48 16.40
CA LYS A 20 0.38 -4.84 16.93
C LYS A 20 1.72 -5.43 16.48
N LEU A 21 2.34 -6.24 17.36
CA LEU A 21 3.62 -6.86 17.07
C LEU A 21 3.47 -7.94 15.98
N PHE A 22 4.13 -7.71 14.88
CA PHE A 22 4.34 -8.62 13.77
C PHE A 22 5.82 -8.97 13.72
N ASN A 23 6.18 -10.24 13.95
CA ASN A 23 7.56 -10.68 14.08
C ASN A 23 8.41 -9.75 14.99
N LYS A 24 7.94 -9.54 16.23
CA LYS A 24 8.61 -8.77 17.30
C LYS A 24 8.71 -7.25 17.08
N LYS A 25 8.23 -6.71 16.00
CA LYS A 25 8.17 -5.26 15.73
C LYS A 25 6.71 -4.85 15.44
N PRO A 26 6.28 -3.61 15.74
CA PRO A 26 4.98 -3.11 15.30
C PRO A 26 4.81 -3.25 13.78
N LEU A 27 3.61 -3.60 13.30
CA LEU A 27 3.37 -3.82 11.87
C LEU A 27 3.89 -2.67 10.99
N ILE A 28 3.56 -1.43 11.35
CA ILE A 28 4.00 -0.22 10.63
C ILE A 28 5.53 -0.08 10.55
N TRP A 29 6.28 -0.64 11.49
CA TRP A 29 7.74 -0.55 11.53
C TRP A 29 8.37 -1.15 10.27
N TRP A 30 7.83 -2.25 9.75
CA TRP A 30 8.37 -2.94 8.58
C TRP A 30 8.31 -2.07 7.33
N THR A 31 7.15 -1.46 7.08
CA THR A 31 6.94 -0.53 5.96
C THR A 31 7.82 0.72 6.12
N LEU A 32 7.90 1.30 7.32
CA LEU A 32 8.74 2.46 7.59
C LEU A 32 10.22 2.16 7.39
N ASN A 33 10.70 1.01 7.87
CA ASN A 33 12.09 0.60 7.69
C ASN A 33 12.46 0.44 6.21
N ALA A 34 11.57 -0.14 5.41
CA ALA A 34 11.79 -0.28 3.96
C ALA A 34 11.81 1.08 3.24
N LEU A 35 10.94 2.01 3.63
CA LEU A 35 10.89 3.37 3.07
C LEU A 35 12.08 4.23 3.52
N GLU A 36 12.51 4.14 4.78
CA GLU A 36 13.66 4.86 5.32
C GLU A 36 14.93 4.59 4.50
N ASN A 37 15.09 3.35 4.04
CA ASN A 37 16.21 2.90 3.21
C ASN A 37 15.99 3.10 1.69
N SER A 38 14.83 3.63 1.28
CA SER A 38 14.50 3.85 -0.13
C SER A 38 14.91 5.24 -0.62
N LYS A 39 14.59 5.53 -1.90
CA LYS A 39 14.84 6.82 -2.55
C LYS A 39 13.79 7.90 -2.25
N VAL A 40 12.86 7.68 -1.33
CA VAL A 40 11.96 8.75 -0.90
C VAL A 40 12.73 9.78 -0.08
N ASP A 41 12.35 11.06 -0.21
CA ASP A 41 13.02 12.15 0.50
C ASP A 41 12.43 12.34 1.90
N LYS A 42 11.12 12.10 2.06
CA LYS A 42 10.35 12.32 3.28
C LYS A 42 9.24 11.30 3.43
N ILE A 43 8.92 10.94 4.66
CA ILE A 43 7.81 10.06 5.02
C ILE A 43 6.86 10.83 5.93
N LEU A 44 5.57 10.85 5.61
CA LEU A 44 4.50 11.44 6.42
C LEU A 44 3.59 10.31 6.94
N VAL A 45 3.64 10.04 8.23
CA VAL A 45 2.72 9.11 8.88
C VAL A 45 1.53 9.88 9.41
N ALA A 46 0.33 9.61 8.86
CA ALA A 46 -0.90 10.27 9.21
C ALA A 46 -1.78 9.38 10.09
N SER A 47 -2.04 9.77 11.34
CA SER A 47 -2.86 8.99 12.28
C SER A 47 -3.93 9.82 13.00
N ASP A 48 -5.02 9.16 13.36
CA ASP A 48 -6.04 9.66 14.28
C ASP A 48 -5.66 9.49 15.77
N SER A 49 -4.62 8.70 16.06
CA SER A 49 -4.20 8.36 17.42
C SER A 49 -2.85 9.00 17.77
N GLN A 50 -2.84 9.83 18.81
CA GLN A 50 -1.58 10.38 19.32
C GLN A 50 -0.65 9.26 19.80
N LYS A 51 -1.19 8.26 20.50
CA LYS A 51 -0.43 7.08 20.97
C LYS A 51 0.30 6.36 19.83
N TYR A 52 -0.33 6.29 18.62
CA TYR A 52 0.32 5.67 17.46
C TYR A 52 1.45 6.54 16.91
N LEU A 53 1.23 7.86 16.88
CA LEU A 53 2.27 8.81 16.47
C LEU A 53 3.46 8.79 17.44
N ASP A 54 3.21 8.75 18.75
CA ASP A 54 4.27 8.66 19.76
C ASP A 54 5.09 7.37 19.62
N LEU A 55 4.42 6.24 19.34
CA LEU A 55 5.10 4.98 19.06
C LEU A 55 5.97 5.07 17.80
N VAL A 56 5.45 5.64 16.71
CA VAL A 56 6.20 5.83 15.46
C VAL A 56 7.42 6.75 15.72
N ASN A 57 7.23 7.81 16.48
CA ASN A 57 8.32 8.72 16.86
C ASN A 57 9.46 8.00 17.59
N SER A 58 9.13 7.03 18.43
CA SER A 58 10.13 6.25 19.18
C SER A 58 11.04 5.36 18.31
N PHE A 59 10.72 5.17 17.04
CA PHE A 59 11.58 4.41 16.12
C PHE A 59 12.81 5.20 15.66
N ASN A 60 12.80 6.52 15.83
CA ASN A 60 13.90 7.44 15.48
C ASN A 60 14.35 7.33 14.01
N PHE A 61 13.43 7.18 13.09
CA PHE A 61 13.69 7.23 11.66
C PHE A 61 13.90 8.68 11.19
N ASN A 62 14.94 8.93 10.39
CA ASN A 62 15.36 10.28 10.01
C ASN A 62 14.41 10.97 9.02
N LYS A 63 13.81 10.20 8.08
CA LYS A 63 12.89 10.73 7.07
C LYS A 63 11.46 10.86 7.55
N THR A 64 11.12 10.26 8.70
CA THR A 64 9.75 10.13 9.19
C THR A 64 9.28 11.38 9.92
N ASN A 65 8.14 11.92 9.48
CA ASN A 65 7.43 13.02 10.09
C ASN A 65 6.00 12.56 10.42
N LEU A 66 5.39 13.19 11.40
CA LEU A 66 4.11 12.78 11.95
C LEU A 66 3.04 13.82 11.65
N TYR A 67 1.84 13.36 11.33
CA TYR A 67 0.68 14.20 11.13
C TYR A 67 -0.54 13.67 11.90
N LYS A 68 -1.12 14.51 12.75
CA LYS A 68 -2.36 14.23 13.45
C LYS A 68 -3.53 14.57 12.54
N ARG A 69 -4.27 13.55 12.08
CA ARG A 69 -5.41 13.70 11.17
C ARG A 69 -6.54 14.48 11.84
N THR A 70 -7.28 15.25 11.04
CA THR A 70 -8.49 15.92 11.51
C THR A 70 -9.59 14.90 11.83
N PRO A 71 -10.57 15.26 12.71
CA PRO A 71 -11.71 14.38 13.00
C PRO A 71 -12.49 13.97 11.74
N LYS A 72 -12.57 14.84 10.73
CA LYS A 72 -13.26 14.57 9.46
C LYS A 72 -12.65 13.37 8.71
N CYS A 73 -11.33 13.26 8.68
CA CYS A 73 -10.60 12.17 8.02
C CYS A 73 -10.28 10.99 8.96
N SER A 74 -10.82 11.00 10.19
CA SER A 74 -10.59 9.98 11.22
C SER A 74 -11.76 9.02 11.41
N THR A 75 -12.84 9.18 10.63
CA THR A 75 -14.04 8.33 10.71
C THR A 75 -13.82 6.98 10.03
N ASP A 76 -14.62 5.98 10.40
CA ASP A 76 -14.63 4.64 9.74
C ASP A 76 -14.99 4.69 8.25
N LYS A 77 -15.67 5.76 7.81
CA LYS A 77 -16.07 5.97 6.41
C LYS A 77 -15.05 6.79 5.62
N ALA A 78 -14.01 7.30 6.28
CA ALA A 78 -12.97 8.07 5.59
C ALA A 78 -12.18 7.16 4.65
N SER A 79 -12.21 7.49 3.36
CA SER A 79 -11.43 6.76 2.36
C SER A 79 -9.94 7.10 2.48
N SER A 80 -9.10 6.26 1.91
CA SER A 80 -7.66 6.52 1.81
C SER A 80 -7.38 7.82 1.01
N GLU A 81 -8.19 8.09 0.00
CA GLU A 81 -8.13 9.33 -0.79
C GLU A 81 -8.38 10.57 0.07
N SER A 82 -9.35 10.51 1.01
CA SER A 82 -9.63 11.66 1.89
C SER A 82 -8.42 12.03 2.75
N VAL A 83 -7.65 11.03 3.20
CA VAL A 83 -6.40 11.27 3.95
C VAL A 83 -5.31 11.84 3.05
N LEU A 84 -5.16 11.32 1.83
CA LEU A 84 -4.22 11.88 0.86
C LEU A 84 -4.50 13.35 0.57
N LEU A 85 -5.76 13.68 0.27
CA LEU A 85 -6.18 15.05 -0.02
C LEU A 85 -5.95 15.97 1.17
N GLU A 86 -6.25 15.51 2.40
CA GLU A 86 -6.00 16.27 3.63
C GLU A 86 -4.51 16.58 3.80
N VAL A 87 -3.65 15.56 3.74
CA VAL A 87 -2.20 15.72 3.94
C VAL A 87 -1.58 16.60 2.85
N ILE A 88 -1.93 16.39 1.58
CA ILE A 88 -1.43 17.20 0.47
C ILE A 88 -1.82 18.67 0.64
N SER A 89 -3.07 18.94 1.04
CA SER A 89 -3.57 20.30 1.23
C SER A 89 -2.96 20.98 2.45
N GLU A 90 -2.87 20.27 3.59
CA GLU A 90 -2.33 20.79 4.85
C GLU A 90 -0.87 21.24 4.70
N PHE A 91 -0.06 20.42 4.04
CA PHE A 91 1.35 20.74 3.83
C PHE A 91 1.65 21.46 2.50
N ASN A 92 0.61 21.81 1.72
CA ASN A 92 0.72 22.42 0.40
C ASN A 92 1.75 21.70 -0.50
N LEU A 93 1.70 20.38 -0.50
CA LEU A 93 2.67 19.54 -1.20
C LEU A 93 2.56 19.72 -2.71
N LYS A 94 3.71 19.92 -3.36
CA LYS A 94 3.85 20.00 -4.83
C LYS A 94 4.66 18.85 -5.41
N ASP A 95 5.05 17.92 -4.54
CA ASP A 95 5.90 16.79 -4.85
C ASP A 95 5.12 15.65 -5.50
N ASP A 96 5.85 14.70 -6.07
CA ASP A 96 5.32 13.36 -6.34
C ASP A 96 5.11 12.61 -5.04
N ILE A 97 3.98 11.92 -4.95
CA ILE A 97 3.53 11.21 -3.77
C ILE A 97 3.61 9.70 -4.01
N ILE A 98 4.19 8.99 -3.08
CA ILE A 98 4.00 7.56 -2.95
C ILE A 98 3.06 7.28 -1.78
N PHE A 99 1.86 6.81 -2.08
CA PHE A 99 0.89 6.37 -1.08
C PHE A 99 1.15 4.92 -0.74
N VAL A 100 1.32 4.60 0.55
CA VAL A 100 1.72 3.27 1.02
C VAL A 100 0.79 2.76 2.10
N GLN A 101 0.42 1.49 2.03
CA GLN A 101 -0.38 0.84 3.05
C GLN A 101 0.51 0.02 4.01
N ALA A 102 0.32 0.23 5.31
CA ALA A 102 1.06 -0.49 6.35
C ALA A 102 0.69 -1.98 6.45
N THR A 103 -0.37 -2.40 5.75
CA THR A 103 -0.89 -3.77 5.73
C THR A 103 -0.10 -4.73 4.83
N SER A 104 0.87 -4.23 4.09
CA SER A 104 1.75 -5.02 3.20
C SER A 104 3.20 -5.06 3.74
N PRO A 105 3.46 -5.75 4.87
CA PRO A 105 4.74 -5.70 5.59
C PRO A 105 5.92 -6.35 4.87
N LEU A 106 5.67 -7.13 3.82
CA LEU A 106 6.72 -7.76 3.02
C LEU A 106 7.29 -6.83 1.94
N THR A 107 6.67 -5.66 1.70
CA THR A 107 7.16 -4.68 0.72
C THR A 107 8.57 -4.20 1.10
N THR A 108 9.49 -4.30 0.15
CA THR A 108 10.90 -4.04 0.37
C THR A 108 11.34 -2.68 -0.17
N THR A 109 12.53 -2.24 0.26
CA THR A 109 13.22 -1.07 -0.32
C THR A 109 13.39 -1.19 -1.84
N LYS A 110 13.65 -2.40 -2.35
CA LYS A 110 13.79 -2.67 -3.79
C LYS A 110 12.49 -2.39 -4.52
N ASP A 111 11.35 -2.77 -3.95
CA ASP A 111 10.03 -2.56 -4.56
C ASP A 111 9.72 -1.07 -4.68
N PHE A 112 9.90 -0.31 -3.59
CA PHE A 112 9.70 1.15 -3.64
C PHE A 112 10.61 1.82 -4.67
N ASN A 113 11.89 1.47 -4.70
CA ASN A 113 12.84 2.03 -5.66
C ASN A 113 12.51 1.63 -7.11
N GLY A 114 12.01 0.41 -7.31
CA GLY A 114 11.55 -0.08 -8.60
C GLY A 114 10.33 0.67 -9.12
N GLY A 115 9.33 0.87 -8.28
CA GLY A 115 8.14 1.69 -8.57
C GLY A 115 8.50 3.13 -8.90
N ILE A 116 9.39 3.75 -8.11
CA ILE A 116 9.90 5.12 -8.37
C ILE A 116 10.62 5.20 -9.72
N LYS A 117 11.40 4.19 -10.08
CA LYS A 117 12.07 4.15 -11.38
C LYS A 117 11.07 4.03 -12.53
N LEU A 118 10.06 3.16 -12.38
CA LEU A 118 9.01 2.95 -13.38
C LEU A 118 8.16 4.20 -13.59
N TYR A 119 7.87 4.96 -12.53
CA TYR A 119 7.05 6.18 -12.55
C TYR A 119 7.54 7.24 -13.56
N LYS A 120 8.82 7.24 -13.91
CA LYS A 120 9.36 8.18 -14.92
C LYS A 120 8.74 8.04 -16.32
N SER A 121 8.07 6.93 -16.59
CA SER A 121 7.49 6.61 -17.90
C SER A 121 5.95 6.61 -17.91
N TYR A 122 5.32 6.92 -16.76
CA TYR A 122 3.86 6.85 -16.58
C TYR A 122 3.35 8.03 -15.77
N ASP A 123 2.06 8.32 -15.89
CA ASP A 123 1.40 9.39 -15.10
C ASP A 123 1.14 8.94 -13.66
N SER A 124 0.90 7.64 -13.46
CA SER A 124 0.77 7.04 -12.13
C SER A 124 1.23 5.57 -12.14
N ILE A 125 1.54 5.05 -10.96
CA ILE A 125 1.94 3.65 -10.75
C ILE A 125 1.00 2.96 -9.76
N LEU A 126 0.79 1.70 -10.01
CA LEU A 126 0.05 0.75 -9.20
C LEU A 126 0.91 -0.48 -8.97
N SER A 127 1.10 -0.89 -7.71
CA SER A 127 1.74 -2.16 -7.39
C SER A 127 0.78 -3.33 -7.63
N VAL A 128 1.29 -4.37 -8.29
CA VAL A 128 0.50 -5.53 -8.69
C VAL A 128 1.28 -6.82 -8.51
N VAL A 129 0.54 -7.93 -8.47
CA VAL A 129 1.11 -9.28 -8.52
C VAL A 129 0.47 -10.04 -9.67
N LYS A 130 1.28 -10.76 -10.45
CA LYS A 130 0.78 -11.60 -11.53
C LYS A 130 0.12 -12.87 -10.98
N GLN A 131 -1.08 -13.17 -11.45
CA GLN A 131 -1.83 -14.35 -11.07
C GLN A 131 -2.24 -15.18 -12.29
N GLN A 132 -2.16 -16.51 -12.15
CA GLN A 132 -2.58 -17.48 -13.16
C GLN A 132 -3.77 -18.30 -12.65
N ARG A 133 -4.82 -17.60 -12.16
CA ARG A 133 -6.05 -18.19 -11.65
C ARG A 133 -7.19 -17.98 -12.64
N PHE A 134 -8.05 -18.97 -12.80
CA PHE A 134 -9.27 -18.87 -13.59
C PHE A 134 -10.39 -18.33 -12.70
N LEU A 135 -11.04 -17.25 -13.14
CA LEU A 135 -12.05 -16.54 -12.36
C LEU A 135 -13.44 -16.86 -12.88
N TRP A 136 -14.37 -16.98 -11.96
CA TRP A 136 -15.80 -17.17 -12.22
C TRP A 136 -16.61 -16.19 -11.39
N ASP A 137 -17.71 -15.71 -11.93
CA ASP A 137 -18.68 -14.94 -11.16
C ASP A 137 -19.62 -15.87 -10.35
N SER A 138 -20.44 -15.26 -9.49
CA SER A 138 -21.42 -16.01 -8.67
C SER A 138 -22.55 -16.65 -9.48
N LYS A 139 -22.68 -16.32 -10.77
CA LYS A 139 -23.68 -16.88 -11.70
C LYS A 139 -23.13 -18.04 -12.52
N GLY A 140 -21.88 -18.43 -12.32
CA GLY A 140 -21.22 -19.49 -13.05
C GLY A 140 -20.70 -19.09 -14.43
N THR A 141 -20.41 -17.78 -14.66
CA THR A 141 -19.80 -17.29 -15.89
C THR A 141 -18.29 -17.15 -15.70
N SER A 142 -17.51 -17.70 -16.62
CA SER A 142 -16.05 -17.48 -16.61
C SER A 142 -15.71 -16.04 -16.99
N LEU A 143 -14.81 -15.39 -16.23
CA LEU A 143 -14.52 -13.97 -16.37
C LEU A 143 -13.27 -13.67 -17.20
N ASN A 144 -12.29 -14.54 -17.19
CA ASN A 144 -10.96 -14.23 -17.73
C ASN A 144 -10.39 -15.31 -18.64
N TYR A 145 -11.16 -16.32 -19.01
CA TYR A 145 -10.77 -17.34 -19.97
C TYR A 145 -11.99 -17.99 -20.64
N ASP A 146 -11.80 -18.66 -21.78
CA ASP A 146 -12.83 -19.50 -22.38
C ASP A 146 -12.80 -20.90 -21.74
N TYR A 147 -13.84 -21.24 -20.94
CA TYR A 147 -13.92 -22.53 -20.25
C TYR A 147 -14.10 -23.71 -21.21
N LYS A 148 -14.60 -23.49 -22.43
CA LYS A 148 -14.74 -24.52 -23.47
C LYS A 148 -13.41 -24.88 -24.10
N ASN A 149 -12.47 -23.90 -24.15
CA ASN A 149 -11.11 -24.05 -24.69
C ASN A 149 -10.09 -23.68 -23.61
N ARG A 150 -10.18 -24.34 -22.45
CA ARG A 150 -9.33 -24.00 -21.30
C ARG A 150 -7.84 -24.13 -21.64
N PRO A 151 -7.05 -23.03 -21.56
CA PRO A 151 -5.63 -23.08 -21.83
C PRO A 151 -4.88 -23.86 -20.73
N ARG A 152 -3.72 -24.43 -21.08
CA ARG A 152 -2.80 -24.96 -20.07
C ARG A 152 -2.18 -23.81 -19.30
N ARG A 153 -1.81 -24.04 -18.03
CA ARG A 153 -1.25 -23.00 -17.16
C ARG A 153 -0.01 -22.31 -17.79
N GLN A 154 0.86 -23.06 -18.46
CA GLN A 154 2.06 -22.53 -19.10
C GLN A 154 1.78 -21.68 -20.35
N ASP A 155 0.62 -21.89 -20.99
CA ASP A 155 0.26 -21.21 -22.24
C ASP A 155 -0.63 -19.98 -21.98
N TRP A 156 -1.03 -19.78 -20.70
CA TRP A 156 -1.91 -18.68 -20.32
C TRP A 156 -1.13 -17.56 -19.62
N GLY A 157 -1.20 -16.35 -20.18
CA GLY A 157 -0.48 -15.18 -19.68
C GLY A 157 -0.89 -14.71 -18.28
N GLY A 158 -2.05 -15.15 -17.77
CA GLY A 158 -2.58 -14.71 -16.49
C GLY A 158 -3.15 -13.29 -16.53
N TYR A 159 -3.24 -12.66 -15.37
CA TYR A 159 -3.69 -11.29 -15.16
C TYR A 159 -2.95 -10.68 -13.96
N PHE A 160 -3.06 -9.36 -13.84
CA PHE A 160 -2.48 -8.66 -12.70
C PHE A 160 -3.54 -8.34 -11.66
N VAL A 161 -3.20 -8.54 -10.40
CA VAL A 161 -4.05 -8.20 -9.24
C VAL A 161 -3.39 -7.07 -8.48
N GLU A 162 -4.15 -6.03 -8.21
CA GLU A 162 -3.77 -4.95 -7.30
C GLU A 162 -3.56 -5.52 -5.89
N ASN A 163 -2.36 -5.36 -5.34
CA ASN A 163 -2.01 -5.92 -4.03
C ASN A 163 -2.02 -4.88 -2.90
N GLY A 164 -2.40 -3.63 -3.21
CA GLY A 164 -2.56 -2.58 -2.22
C GLY A 164 -1.27 -2.04 -1.61
N ALA A 165 -0.09 -2.55 -1.96
CA ALA A 165 1.14 -2.20 -1.25
C ALA A 165 1.51 -0.72 -1.41
N PHE A 166 1.53 -0.21 -2.65
CA PHE A 166 1.79 1.21 -2.89
C PHE A 166 1.28 1.71 -4.25
N TYR A 167 1.12 3.04 -4.32
CA TYR A 167 0.69 3.80 -5.51
C TYR A 167 1.55 5.04 -5.64
N ILE A 168 1.88 5.46 -6.86
CA ILE A 168 2.64 6.68 -7.11
C ILE A 168 1.88 7.59 -8.07
N ASN A 169 1.76 8.87 -7.73
CA ASN A 169 1.15 9.89 -8.58
C ASN A 169 1.64 11.27 -8.16
N SER A 170 1.50 12.28 -9.00
CA SER A 170 1.78 13.66 -8.60
C SER A 170 0.70 14.20 -7.65
N SER A 171 1.08 15.05 -6.71
CA SER A 171 0.14 15.75 -5.82
C SER A 171 -0.92 16.52 -6.62
N ASN A 172 -0.52 17.16 -7.74
CA ASN A 172 -1.43 17.90 -8.62
C ASN A 172 -2.51 17.00 -9.22
N ASN A 173 -2.14 15.80 -9.72
CA ASN A 173 -3.09 14.85 -10.27
C ASN A 173 -4.03 14.30 -9.18
N ILE A 174 -3.49 13.96 -8.00
CA ILE A 174 -4.31 13.50 -6.87
C ILE A 174 -5.35 14.57 -6.48
N LEU A 175 -4.97 15.84 -6.38
CA LEU A 175 -5.88 16.94 -6.09
C LEU A 175 -6.93 17.15 -7.18
N LYS A 176 -6.51 17.07 -8.46
CA LYS A 176 -7.38 17.27 -9.64
C LYS A 176 -8.42 16.17 -9.77
N TYR A 177 -7.99 14.92 -9.72
CA TYR A 177 -8.84 13.75 -9.97
C TYR A 177 -9.45 13.15 -8.69
N LYS A 178 -9.00 13.59 -7.51
CA LYS A 178 -9.40 13.07 -6.18
C LYS A 178 -9.22 11.55 -6.09
N ASN A 179 -8.19 11.04 -6.75
CA ASN A 179 -7.87 9.62 -6.84
C ASN A 179 -6.35 9.43 -6.81
N ARG A 180 -5.91 8.31 -6.24
CA ARG A 180 -4.50 7.91 -6.19
C ARG A 180 -3.93 7.54 -7.55
N LEU A 181 -4.77 7.22 -8.53
CA LEU A 181 -4.40 6.85 -9.89
C LEU A 181 -4.99 7.82 -10.91
N SER A 182 -4.28 8.09 -11.98
CA SER A 182 -4.73 8.92 -13.10
C SER A 182 -3.84 8.75 -14.33
N GLY A 183 -4.35 9.15 -15.50
CA GLY A 183 -3.60 9.16 -16.75
C GLY A 183 -3.18 7.77 -17.24
N ASN A 184 -1.99 7.68 -17.81
CA ASN A 184 -1.38 6.41 -18.23
C ASN A 184 -0.80 5.70 -17.00
N ILE A 185 -1.39 4.56 -16.61
CA ILE A 185 -1.08 3.83 -15.40
C ILE A 185 -0.05 2.73 -15.69
N GLY A 186 1.11 2.80 -15.04
CA GLY A 186 2.12 1.75 -15.09
C GLY A 186 1.92 0.71 -13.98
N LEU A 187 2.10 -0.56 -14.32
CA LEU A 187 2.00 -1.67 -13.37
C LEU A 187 3.39 -2.05 -12.88
N TYR A 188 3.64 -1.87 -11.58
CA TYR A 188 4.85 -2.39 -10.94
C TYR A 188 4.60 -3.80 -10.44
N GLU A 189 5.14 -4.79 -11.17
CA GLU A 189 5.00 -6.20 -10.82
C GLU A 189 5.91 -6.55 -9.64
N MET A 190 5.30 -7.04 -8.57
CA MET A 190 5.95 -7.58 -7.36
C MET A 190 5.92 -9.10 -7.39
N ASP A 191 6.79 -9.73 -6.62
CA ASP A 191 6.84 -11.19 -6.48
C ASP A 191 5.53 -11.76 -5.90
N GLU A 192 5.21 -13.01 -6.20
CA GLU A 192 3.95 -13.67 -5.80
C GLU A 192 3.71 -13.65 -4.28
N PHE A 193 4.74 -13.59 -3.45
CA PHE A 193 4.62 -13.47 -1.98
C PHE A 193 3.90 -12.19 -1.53
N HIS A 194 3.89 -11.15 -2.35
CA HIS A 194 3.25 -9.87 -2.08
C HIS A 194 1.76 -9.84 -2.46
N TYR A 195 1.19 -10.98 -2.84
CA TYR A 195 -0.24 -11.09 -3.16
C TYR A 195 -1.15 -10.78 -1.96
N HIS A 196 -0.69 -11.13 -0.76
CA HIS A 196 -1.46 -10.99 0.46
C HIS A 196 -1.16 -9.68 1.18
N GLU A 197 -2.22 -8.99 1.59
CA GLU A 197 -2.17 -7.94 2.60
C GLU A 197 -2.82 -8.42 3.90
N ILE A 198 -2.53 -7.79 5.02
CA ILE A 198 -3.10 -8.18 6.32
C ILE A 198 -4.48 -7.56 6.48
N ASP A 199 -5.53 -8.36 6.28
CA ASP A 199 -6.92 -7.99 6.55
C ASP A 199 -7.61 -8.88 7.59
N SER A 200 -7.14 -10.10 7.76
CA SER A 200 -7.64 -11.09 8.70
C SER A 200 -6.51 -11.64 9.58
N ILE A 201 -6.89 -12.40 10.64
CA ILE A 201 -5.91 -13.08 11.48
C ILE A 201 -5.22 -14.22 10.73
N GLN A 202 -5.87 -14.79 9.72
CA GLN A 202 -5.28 -15.80 8.84
C GLN A 202 -4.15 -15.20 8.01
N ASP A 203 -4.38 -14.02 7.41
CA ASP A 203 -3.33 -13.29 6.68
C ASP A 203 -2.16 -12.94 7.59
N TRP A 204 -2.46 -12.53 8.84
CA TRP A 204 -1.44 -12.23 9.83
C TRP A 204 -0.50 -13.41 10.04
N THR A 205 -1.07 -14.59 10.33
CA THR A 205 -0.29 -15.82 10.59
C THR A 205 0.49 -16.24 9.35
N LEU A 206 -0.13 -16.17 8.16
CA LEU A 206 0.51 -16.51 6.89
C LEU A 206 1.74 -15.62 6.65
N LEU A 207 1.56 -14.30 6.72
CA LEU A 207 2.63 -13.34 6.42
C LEU A 207 3.73 -13.33 7.48
N GLU A 208 3.42 -13.57 8.77
CA GLU A 208 4.45 -13.75 9.80
C GLU A 208 5.36 -14.95 9.51
N ASN A 209 4.80 -16.03 8.98
CA ASN A 209 5.59 -17.22 8.61
C ASN A 209 6.41 -16.97 7.33
N LEU A 210 5.83 -16.32 6.33
CA LEU A 210 6.55 -15.98 5.10
C LEU A 210 7.76 -15.08 5.40
N GLN A 211 7.57 -14.05 6.22
CA GLN A 211 8.64 -13.11 6.53
C GLN A 211 9.83 -13.72 7.29
N LYS A 212 9.62 -14.77 8.09
CA LYS A 212 10.71 -15.47 8.78
C LYS A 212 11.64 -16.21 7.83
N ASN A 213 11.19 -16.47 6.59
CA ASN A 213 11.89 -17.25 5.59
C ASN A 213 12.49 -16.37 4.46
N ILE A 214 12.32 -15.05 4.54
CA ILE A 214 12.90 -14.03 3.66
C ILE A 214 13.99 -13.26 4.42
#